data_755a01b70c1d1118d42beb45ff201d16
#
_entry.id   755a01b70c1d1118d42beb45ff201d16
#
_cell.length_a   1.000
_cell.length_b   1.000
_cell.length_c   1.000
_cell.angle_alpha   90.00
_cell.angle_beta   90.00
_cell.angle_gamma   90.00
#
_symmetry.space_group_name_H-M   'P 1'
#
loop_
_entity.id
_entity.type
_entity.pdbx_description
1 polymer ?
#
loop_
_entity_poly.entity_id
_entity_poly.type
_entity_poly.pdbx_seq_one_letter_code
_entity_poly.pdbx_strand_id
1 'polypeptide(L)'
;MDNKESMEYMVEHFERCIINEYIQIDRFGVYVDNNGYIYLSDMYVKDKYRGQGVGGEVMGRLCEFADTNGLNIRCIPSSDDDGGGDERLLRFYGRYGFVVFREYGGCVVEMVRKYKKF
;
A
#
# COMPACT_ATOMS: atom_id res chain seq x y z
N MET A 1 19.98 -12.67 12.52
CA MET A 1 18.80 -11.81 12.30
C MET A 1 17.56 -12.69 12.36
N ASP A 2 16.57 -12.35 13.17
CA ASP A 2 15.34 -13.13 13.20
C ASP A 2 14.47 -12.82 11.98
N ASN A 3 13.38 -13.58 11.81
CA ASN A 3 12.50 -13.43 10.63
C ASN A 3 11.87 -12.05 10.57
N LYS A 4 11.52 -11.48 11.72
CA LYS A 4 10.89 -10.16 11.78
C LYS A 4 11.86 -9.07 11.35
N GLU A 5 13.09 -9.09 11.86
CA GLU A 5 14.10 -8.11 11.48
C GLU A 5 14.45 -8.20 10.00
N SER A 6 14.55 -9.43 9.48
CA SER A 6 14.81 -9.65 8.07
C SER A 6 13.70 -9.08 7.19
N MET A 7 12.44 -9.29 7.60
CA MET A 7 11.28 -8.77 6.89
C MET A 7 11.25 -7.24 6.92
N GLU A 8 11.50 -6.66 8.09
CA GLU A 8 11.54 -5.19 8.24
C GLU A 8 12.62 -4.59 7.33
N TYR A 9 13.78 -5.22 7.27
CA TYR A 9 14.87 -4.78 6.41
C TYR A 9 14.47 -4.81 4.93
N MET A 10 13.85 -5.90 4.48
CA MET A 10 13.42 -6.04 3.09
C MET A 10 12.35 -5.01 2.71
N VAL A 11 11.41 -4.78 3.60
CA VAL A 11 10.33 -3.79 3.35
C VAL A 11 10.90 -2.37 3.29
N GLU A 12 11.80 -2.04 4.20
CA GLU A 12 12.46 -0.74 4.19
C GLU A 12 13.31 -0.54 2.93
N HIS A 13 14.00 -1.57 2.50
CA HIS A 13 14.78 -1.52 1.27
C HIS A 13 13.88 -1.31 0.06
N PHE A 14 12.76 -2.02 -0.01
CA PHE A 14 11.78 -1.85 -1.08
C PHE A 14 11.26 -0.41 -1.13
N GLU A 15 10.91 0.16 0.03
CA GLU A 15 10.46 1.54 0.11
C GLU A 15 11.48 2.50 -0.51
N ARG A 16 12.74 2.35 -0.14
CA ARG A 16 13.80 3.20 -0.68
C ARG A 16 13.97 3.04 -2.19
N CYS A 17 13.86 1.81 -2.69
CA CYS A 17 13.92 1.56 -4.12
C CYS A 17 12.82 2.29 -4.88
N ILE A 18 11.60 2.24 -4.37
CA ILE A 18 10.47 2.92 -5.00
C ILE A 18 10.69 4.43 -5.00
N ILE A 19 11.08 5.00 -3.87
CA ILE A 19 11.33 6.43 -3.77
C ILE A 19 12.41 6.88 -4.74
N ASN A 20 13.46 6.07 -4.88
CA ASN A 20 14.58 6.41 -5.79
C ASN A 20 14.23 6.24 -7.26
N GLU A 21 13.39 5.25 -7.61
CA GLU A 21 13.04 4.98 -9.00
C GLU A 21 11.96 5.91 -9.55
N TYR A 22 11.05 6.37 -8.71
CA TYR A 22 9.86 7.12 -9.14
C TYR A 22 9.93 8.55 -8.66
N ILE A 23 10.55 9.41 -9.45
CA ILE A 23 10.60 10.86 -9.15
C ILE A 23 9.20 11.48 -9.15
N GLN A 24 8.21 10.80 -9.75
CA GLN A 24 6.82 11.23 -9.80
C GLN A 24 6.09 11.05 -8.47
N ILE A 25 6.67 10.30 -7.55
CA ILE A 25 6.06 10.05 -6.25
C ILE A 25 6.45 11.17 -5.28
N ASP A 26 5.45 11.76 -4.63
CA ASP A 26 5.65 12.75 -3.59
C ASP A 26 5.97 12.07 -2.26
N ARG A 27 5.16 11.07 -1.89
CA ARG A 27 5.36 10.30 -0.66
C ARG A 27 5.01 8.84 -0.90
N PHE A 28 5.86 7.94 -0.39
CA PHE A 28 5.58 6.51 -0.36
C PHE A 28 6.12 5.96 0.96
N GLY A 29 5.23 5.37 1.76
CA GLY A 29 5.60 4.82 3.05
C GLY A 29 5.02 3.44 3.26
N VAL A 30 5.87 2.47 3.59
CA VAL A 30 5.47 1.11 3.95
C VAL A 30 6.32 0.66 5.13
N TYR A 31 5.71 -0.09 6.05
CA TYR A 31 6.45 -0.69 7.16
C TYR A 31 5.74 -1.97 7.60
N VAL A 32 6.46 -2.80 8.35
CA VAL A 32 5.88 -4.04 8.89
C VAL A 32 5.21 -3.71 10.22
N ASP A 33 3.93 -4.04 10.34
CA ASP A 33 3.18 -3.79 11.58
C ASP A 33 3.38 -4.93 12.58
N ASN A 34 2.74 -4.82 13.75
CA ASN A 34 2.88 -5.79 14.83
C ASN A 34 2.31 -7.17 14.48
N ASN A 35 1.48 -7.25 13.46
CA ASN A 35 0.87 -8.50 13.01
C ASN A 35 1.60 -9.12 11.82
N GLY A 36 2.71 -8.53 11.41
CA GLY A 36 3.49 -9.02 10.28
C GLY A 36 2.95 -8.62 8.91
N TYR A 37 2.02 -7.68 8.86
CA TYR A 37 1.50 -7.15 7.60
C TYR A 37 2.36 -5.99 7.15
N ILE A 38 2.43 -5.79 5.83
CA ILE A 38 2.92 -4.52 5.30
C ILE A 38 1.81 -3.50 5.49
N TYR A 39 2.10 -2.44 6.23
CA TYR A 39 1.18 -1.31 6.35
C TYR A 39 1.58 -0.24 5.35
N LEU A 40 0.67 0.08 4.43
CA LEU A 40 0.87 1.15 3.45
C LEU A 40 0.34 2.45 4.07
N SER A 41 1.26 3.28 4.54
CA SER A 41 0.90 4.52 5.24
C SER A 41 0.69 5.69 4.29
N ASP A 42 1.48 5.75 3.23
CA ASP A 42 1.45 6.88 2.29
C ASP A 42 1.70 6.40 0.87
N MET A 43 0.91 6.91 -0.07
CA MET A 43 1.21 6.79 -1.49
C MET A 43 0.59 7.99 -2.20
N TYR A 44 1.41 8.98 -2.51
CA TYR A 44 0.96 10.21 -3.16
C TYR A 44 1.81 10.50 -4.38
N VAL A 45 1.15 10.62 -5.52
CA VAL A 45 1.78 11.00 -6.78
C VAL A 45 1.78 12.53 -6.86
N LYS A 46 2.89 13.13 -7.29
CA LYS A 46 2.97 14.59 -7.47
C LYS A 46 1.88 15.04 -8.45
N ASP A 47 1.30 16.19 -8.20
CA ASP A 47 0.15 16.69 -8.94
C ASP A 47 0.36 16.67 -10.46
N LYS A 48 1.52 17.10 -10.92
CA LYS A 48 1.79 17.17 -12.37
C LYS A 48 1.88 15.81 -13.05
N TYR A 49 2.00 14.72 -12.27
CA TYR A 49 2.09 13.37 -12.82
C TYR A 49 0.83 12.54 -12.58
N ARG A 50 -0.20 13.12 -11.98
CA ARG A 50 -1.46 12.41 -11.73
C ARG A 50 -2.16 12.09 -13.04
N GLY A 51 -2.91 10.98 -13.04
CA GLY A 51 -3.65 10.54 -14.23
C GLY A 51 -2.80 9.83 -15.27
N GLN A 52 -1.55 9.53 -14.97
CA GLN A 52 -0.62 8.89 -15.91
C GLN A 52 -0.28 7.44 -15.53
N GLY A 53 -0.99 6.87 -14.54
CA GLY A 53 -0.81 5.47 -14.16
C GLY A 53 0.34 5.20 -13.22
N VAL A 54 1.01 6.23 -12.70
CA VAL A 54 2.17 6.05 -11.80
C VAL A 54 1.76 5.33 -10.52
N GLY A 55 0.64 5.73 -9.89
CA GLY A 55 0.17 5.09 -8.66
C GLY A 55 -0.13 3.61 -8.88
N GLY A 56 -0.75 3.28 -10.00
CA GLY A 56 -1.04 1.88 -10.36
C GLY A 56 0.22 1.06 -10.58
N GLU A 57 1.23 1.65 -11.21
CA GLU A 57 2.50 0.97 -11.44
C GLU A 57 3.22 0.68 -10.12
N VAL A 58 3.27 1.65 -9.22
CA VAL A 58 3.87 1.46 -7.90
C VAL A 58 3.08 0.41 -7.09
N MET A 59 1.76 0.47 -7.12
CA MET A 59 0.92 -0.51 -6.44
C MET A 59 1.16 -1.92 -6.99
N GLY A 60 1.29 -2.06 -8.30
CA GLY A 60 1.61 -3.35 -8.92
C GLY A 60 2.92 -3.91 -8.40
N ARG A 61 3.93 -3.07 -8.26
CA ARG A 61 5.22 -3.48 -7.72
C ARG A 61 5.13 -3.87 -6.24
N LEU A 62 4.36 -3.14 -5.46
CA LEU A 62 4.14 -3.48 -4.05
C LEU A 62 3.44 -4.83 -3.91
N CYS A 63 2.42 -5.08 -4.72
CA CYS A 63 1.70 -6.35 -4.70
C CYS A 63 2.61 -7.52 -5.11
N GLU A 64 3.42 -7.33 -6.13
CA GLU A 64 4.38 -8.35 -6.56
C GLU A 64 5.39 -8.67 -5.45
N PHE A 65 5.93 -7.63 -4.81
CA PHE A 65 6.83 -7.79 -3.68
C PHE A 65 6.17 -8.56 -2.54
N ALA A 66 4.94 -8.20 -2.21
CA ALA A 66 4.19 -8.85 -1.14
C ALA A 66 3.93 -10.33 -1.45
N ASP A 67 3.51 -10.63 -2.68
CA ASP A 67 3.22 -12.00 -3.09
C ASP A 67 4.49 -12.86 -3.08
N THR A 68 5.60 -12.31 -3.58
CA THR A 68 6.88 -13.01 -3.60
C THR A 68 7.36 -13.36 -2.19
N ASN A 69 7.09 -12.51 -1.23
CA ASN A 69 7.58 -12.67 0.14
C ASN A 69 6.52 -13.22 1.10
N GLY A 70 5.34 -13.56 0.61
CA GLY A 70 4.27 -14.12 1.44
C GLY A 70 3.72 -13.15 2.47
N LEU A 71 3.58 -11.87 2.10
CA LEU A 71 3.16 -10.82 3.01
C LEU A 71 1.80 -10.26 2.62
N ASN A 72 0.93 -10.12 3.62
CA ASN A 72 -0.34 -9.43 3.43
C ASN A 72 -0.12 -7.92 3.58
N ILE A 73 -0.97 -7.13 2.96
CA ILE A 73 -0.89 -5.67 3.02
C ILE A 73 -2.17 -5.13 3.65
N ARG A 74 -2.05 -4.11 4.50
CA ARG A 74 -3.22 -3.40 4.98
C ARG A 74 -3.02 -1.90 4.80
N CYS A 75 -4.13 -1.20 4.64
CA CYS A 75 -4.11 0.24 4.50
C CYS A 75 -5.41 0.85 5.03
N ILE A 76 -5.35 2.14 5.29
CA ILE A 76 -6.53 2.92 5.62
C ILE A 76 -6.81 3.80 4.41
N PRO A 77 -7.89 3.51 3.63
CA PRO A 77 -8.19 4.28 2.42
C PRO A 77 -8.82 5.61 2.81
N SER A 78 -7.99 6.63 2.95
CA SER A 78 -8.46 7.98 3.25
C SER A 78 -7.76 8.97 2.35
N SER A 79 -8.50 10.00 1.94
CA SER A 79 -7.91 11.16 1.30
C SER A 79 -7.58 12.19 2.37
N ASP A 80 -6.61 13.06 2.10
CA ASP A 80 -6.22 14.10 3.05
C ASP A 80 -7.38 15.05 3.38
N ASP A 81 -8.35 15.15 2.47
CA ASP A 81 -9.42 16.16 2.57
C ASP A 81 -10.63 15.70 3.37
N ASP A 82 -10.93 14.41 3.43
CA ASP A 82 -12.23 13.91 3.90
C ASP A 82 -12.19 13.10 5.18
N GLY A 83 -11.04 12.60 5.59
CA GLY A 83 -10.93 11.73 6.76
C GLY A 83 -11.70 10.43 6.65
N GLY A 84 -12.25 10.10 5.48
CA GLY A 84 -12.99 8.87 5.23
C GLY A 84 -12.65 8.26 3.89
N GLY A 85 -13.11 7.05 3.66
CA GLY A 85 -12.83 6.33 2.41
C GLY A 85 -13.49 7.01 1.20
N ASP A 86 -12.67 7.48 0.28
CA ASP A 86 -13.13 7.99 -1.00
C ASP A 86 -13.46 6.79 -1.89
N GLU A 87 -14.61 6.81 -2.54
CA GLU A 87 -15.06 5.73 -3.42
C GLU A 87 -14.05 5.41 -4.52
N ARG A 88 -13.35 6.42 -5.03
CA ARG A 88 -12.29 6.20 -6.04
C ARG A 88 -11.13 5.42 -5.45
N LEU A 89 -10.74 5.70 -4.22
CA LEU A 89 -9.68 4.94 -3.53
C LEU A 89 -10.10 3.51 -3.28
N LEU A 90 -11.34 3.29 -2.88
CA LEU A 90 -11.86 1.94 -2.66
C LEU A 90 -11.81 1.13 -3.95
N ARG A 91 -12.19 1.72 -5.08
CA ARG A 91 -12.12 1.06 -6.38
C ARG A 91 -10.67 0.82 -6.80
N PHE A 92 -9.80 1.80 -6.57
CA PHE A 92 -8.38 1.68 -6.89
C PHE A 92 -7.76 0.49 -6.15
N TYR A 93 -7.92 0.45 -4.82
CA TYR A 93 -7.38 -0.65 -4.04
C TYR A 93 -8.03 -1.98 -4.39
N GLY A 94 -9.34 -1.98 -4.66
CA GLY A 94 -10.07 -3.19 -5.04
C GLY A 94 -9.51 -3.86 -6.29
N ARG A 95 -8.99 -3.09 -7.25
CA ARG A 95 -8.38 -3.64 -8.47
C ARG A 95 -7.14 -4.49 -8.17
N TYR A 96 -6.47 -4.23 -7.05
CA TYR A 96 -5.26 -4.94 -6.67
C TYR A 96 -5.51 -6.05 -5.65
N GLY A 97 -6.78 -6.36 -5.40
CA GLY A 97 -7.14 -7.46 -4.52
C GLY A 97 -7.37 -7.07 -3.07
N PHE A 98 -7.40 -5.78 -2.76
CA PHE A 98 -7.76 -5.33 -1.42
C PHE A 98 -9.26 -5.50 -1.21
N VAL A 99 -9.64 -5.93 0.00
CA VAL A 99 -11.04 -6.05 0.39
C VAL A 99 -11.27 -5.26 1.68
N VAL A 100 -12.51 -4.87 1.90
CA VAL A 100 -12.90 -4.18 3.12
C VAL A 100 -12.71 -5.12 4.30
N PHE A 101 -11.95 -4.67 5.29
CA PHE A 101 -11.70 -5.44 6.51
C PHE A 101 -12.50 -4.87 7.69
N ARG A 102 -12.67 -3.57 7.75
CA ARG A 102 -13.36 -2.93 8.86
C ARG A 102 -14.11 -1.68 8.39
N GLU A 103 -15.34 -1.53 8.91
CA GLU A 103 -16.18 -0.36 8.66
C GLU A 103 -16.61 0.24 9.99
N TYR A 104 -16.85 1.54 9.99
CA TYR A 104 -17.39 2.25 11.13
C TYR A 104 -18.30 3.38 10.64
N GLY A 105 -19.55 3.38 11.13
CA GLY A 105 -20.50 4.42 10.75
C GLY A 105 -20.78 4.51 9.25
N GLY A 106 -20.71 3.40 8.55
CA GLY A 106 -20.93 3.36 7.10
C GLY A 106 -19.70 3.72 6.28
N CYS A 107 -18.58 4.05 6.94
CA CYS A 107 -17.34 4.38 6.26
C CYS A 107 -16.34 3.24 6.38
N VAL A 108 -15.63 2.95 5.28
CA VAL A 108 -14.55 1.96 5.29
C VAL A 108 -13.36 2.58 6.00
N VAL A 109 -12.89 1.92 7.07
CA VAL A 109 -11.76 2.41 7.85
C VAL A 109 -10.49 1.60 7.63
N GLU A 110 -10.61 0.38 7.08
CA GLU A 110 -9.43 -0.46 6.84
C GLU A 110 -9.69 -1.43 5.71
N MET A 111 -8.68 -1.61 4.85
CA MET A 111 -8.69 -2.62 3.79
C MET A 111 -7.47 -3.51 3.94
N VAL A 112 -7.61 -4.77 3.51
CA VAL A 112 -6.56 -5.79 3.59
C VAL A 112 -6.45 -6.51 2.26
N ARG A 113 -5.22 -6.80 1.85
CA ARG A 113 -4.92 -7.65 0.71
C ARG A 113 -4.13 -8.86 1.18
N LYS A 114 -4.67 -10.04 0.93
CA LYS A 114 -3.96 -11.31 1.20
C LYS A 114 -3.00 -11.59 0.06
N TYR A 115 -1.78 -12.05 0.39
CA TYR A 115 -0.84 -12.41 -0.65
C TYR A 115 -1.34 -13.61 -1.46
N LYS A 116 -0.95 -13.65 -2.72
CA LYS A 116 -1.31 -14.72 -3.64
C LYS A 116 -0.13 -15.68 -3.81
N LYS A 117 -0.41 -16.96 -3.68
CA LYS A 117 0.60 -17.99 -3.95
C LYS A 117 0.75 -18.20 -5.44
N PHE A 118 1.97 -18.40 -5.86
CA PHE A 118 2.27 -18.74 -7.26
C PHE A 118 2.29 -20.26 -7.45
#